data_76280b6800c6c64177e9bef267ba3b09
#
_entry.id   76280b6800c6c64177e9bef267ba3b09
#
_cell.length_a   1.000
_cell.length_b   1.000
_cell.length_c   1.000
_cell.angle_alpha   90.00
_cell.angle_beta   90.00
_cell.angle_gamma   90.00
#
_symmetry.space_group_name_H-M   'P 1'
#
loop_
_entity.id
_entity.type
_entity.pdbx_description
1 polymer ?
#
loop_
_entity_poly.entity_id
_entity_poly.type
_entity_poly.pdbx_seq_one_letter_code
_entity_poly.pdbx_strand_id
1 'polypeptide(L)'
;MLQKIQRFGGAMFAPAMLFSISGLMVGVSALATSADIVGDLAVYGTPWYVFWTIIQRGSWTVFKRLPLLFAIALPIGLAQKQPARCCLEALVAYFAYCFFLSEIIKLSGDNLGLKYPASLTPASGITIIDGIKTLDTGIIGPLAVSATVVAIHDRFYDAKVPDWLGTFSGSSLVYLISFFAVFALAAISAVIVPFVYAATETLRHALAGVGPFGVGIFVFLERALEPMGLHHLLYMSIYYDNLVINDGVYAAWTNLLPILSHSTRPLNELAPWAGFTATGWVKLFGLPAIAAAFYTTAKPERRAGLKAILLPAIVASAVCGVTEPLEFLFMFTHPGLFLLYAVLSSCLAMTMNFFGVVGIFSGGFMEMAAFNFIPLMRTHAGSYLLALGIGLIFSAIFFLSFRGLILTFDLKTPGREDHIASNTALSRLTGDDVDEKCSSETGASGGQASQDHLLAEQVVMLLGGVSNIVGATNCATRLRVEVVDPTIVADNAAFVAAGAKGLIVTGKTAQVIIGISVPRVKEHFDRIM
;
A
#
# COMPACT_ATOMS: atom_id res chain seq x y z
N MET A 1 -12.20 -12.56 -12.56
CA MET A 1 -11.71 -12.73 -11.18
C MET A 1 -10.46 -11.89 -10.91
N LEU A 2 -9.41 -12.00 -11.73
CA LEU A 2 -8.15 -11.27 -11.58
C LEU A 2 -8.34 -9.73 -11.55
N GLN A 3 -9.17 -9.16 -12.42
CA GLN A 3 -9.46 -7.72 -12.43
C GLN A 3 -10.11 -7.20 -11.13
N LYS A 4 -10.98 -8.00 -10.49
CA LYS A 4 -11.59 -7.62 -9.20
C LYS A 4 -10.53 -7.59 -8.09
N ILE A 5 -9.60 -8.56 -8.08
CA ILE A 5 -8.49 -8.61 -7.13
C ILE A 5 -7.53 -7.43 -7.36
N GLN A 6 -7.22 -7.10 -8.61
CA GLN A 6 -6.38 -5.94 -8.94
C GLN A 6 -7.04 -4.59 -8.55
N ARG A 7 -8.36 -4.45 -8.72
CA ARG A 7 -9.09 -3.27 -8.23
C ARG A 7 -9.07 -3.17 -6.70
N PHE A 8 -9.23 -4.31 -6.02
CA PHE A 8 -9.12 -4.36 -4.56
C PHE A 8 -7.72 -3.94 -4.10
N GLY A 9 -6.65 -4.50 -4.69
CA GLY A 9 -5.28 -4.09 -4.39
C GLY A 9 -5.03 -2.61 -4.65
N GLY A 10 -5.54 -2.08 -5.78
CA GLY A 10 -5.48 -0.65 -6.09
C GLY A 10 -6.20 0.25 -5.07
N ALA A 11 -7.33 -0.21 -4.51
CA ALA A 11 -8.04 0.53 -3.45
C ALA A 11 -7.24 0.56 -2.13
N MET A 12 -6.43 -0.48 -1.85
CA MET A 12 -5.59 -0.55 -0.65
C MET A 12 -4.33 0.33 -0.75
N PHE A 13 -3.92 0.72 -1.94
CA PHE A 13 -2.69 1.52 -2.14
C PHE A 13 -2.78 2.92 -1.51
N ALA A 14 -3.93 3.61 -1.62
CA ALA A 14 -4.08 4.96 -1.10
C ALA A 14 -3.89 5.05 0.43
N PRO A 15 -4.53 4.21 1.27
CA PRO A 15 -4.21 4.14 2.69
C PRO A 15 -2.72 3.81 2.95
N ALA A 16 -2.14 2.86 2.21
CA ALA A 16 -0.75 2.45 2.39
C ALA A 16 0.24 3.62 2.26
N MET A 17 0.03 4.51 1.28
CA MET A 17 0.86 5.71 1.12
C MET A 17 0.75 6.68 2.30
N LEU A 18 -0.43 6.81 2.91
CA LEU A 18 -0.62 7.64 4.10
C LEU A 18 0.14 7.08 5.31
N PHE A 19 0.22 5.74 5.44
CA PHE A 19 1.01 5.10 6.52
C PHE A 19 2.48 5.42 6.40
N SER A 20 3.07 5.35 5.21
CA SER A 20 4.49 5.63 4.99
C SER A 20 4.87 7.05 5.44
N ILE A 21 4.07 8.05 5.06
CA ILE A 21 4.30 9.45 5.46
C ILE A 21 4.10 9.62 6.97
N SER A 22 3.02 9.06 7.52
CA SER A 22 2.74 9.17 8.96
C SER A 22 3.78 8.45 9.80
N GLY A 23 4.26 7.27 9.37
CA GLY A 23 5.35 6.54 10.01
C GLY A 23 6.64 7.35 10.06
N LEU A 24 7.02 7.94 8.92
CA LEU A 24 8.18 8.83 8.85
C LEU A 24 8.05 10.00 9.84
N MET A 25 6.88 10.65 9.88
CA MET A 25 6.63 11.78 10.79
C MET A 25 6.65 11.36 12.26
N VAL A 26 6.15 10.17 12.61
CA VAL A 26 6.26 9.60 13.97
C VAL A 26 7.73 9.38 14.32
N GLY A 27 8.52 8.77 13.42
CA GLY A 27 9.94 8.53 13.63
C GLY A 27 10.74 9.82 13.80
N VAL A 28 10.56 10.81 12.91
CA VAL A 28 11.22 12.12 13.01
C VAL A 28 10.84 12.84 14.30
N SER A 29 9.57 12.80 14.68
CA SER A 29 9.10 13.43 15.93
C SER A 29 9.68 12.74 17.17
N ALA A 30 9.80 11.40 17.16
CA ALA A 30 10.43 10.64 18.24
C ALA A 30 11.90 11.03 18.41
N LEU A 31 12.65 11.20 17.29
CA LEU A 31 14.03 11.69 17.33
C LEU A 31 14.12 13.12 17.89
N ALA A 32 13.23 14.00 17.44
CA ALA A 32 13.22 15.40 17.85
C ALA A 32 12.81 15.62 19.33
N THR A 33 12.15 14.64 19.94
CA THR A 33 11.77 14.67 21.37
C THR A 33 12.72 13.84 22.25
N SER A 34 13.78 13.25 21.68
CA SER A 34 14.76 12.48 22.42
C SER A 34 15.86 13.38 22.98
N ALA A 35 16.02 13.39 24.31
CA ALA A 35 17.08 14.16 24.97
C ALA A 35 18.50 13.68 24.60
N ASP A 36 18.65 12.40 24.27
CA ASP A 36 19.94 11.82 23.84
C ASP A 36 20.41 12.35 22.49
N ILE A 37 19.47 12.89 21.66
CA ILE A 37 19.75 13.35 20.29
C ILE A 37 19.81 14.87 20.24
N VAL A 38 18.83 15.56 20.82
CA VAL A 38 18.72 17.02 20.73
C VAL A 38 19.02 17.75 22.05
N GLY A 39 19.41 17.03 23.10
CA GLY A 39 19.81 17.59 24.37
C GLY A 39 18.71 18.39 25.07
N ASP A 40 19.07 19.59 25.55
CA ASP A 40 18.19 20.46 26.32
C ASP A 40 16.94 20.94 25.57
N LEU A 41 16.93 20.88 24.24
CA LEU A 41 15.73 21.20 23.45
C LEU A 41 14.57 20.23 23.72
N ALA A 42 14.87 18.97 24.05
CA ALA A 42 13.88 17.95 24.37
C ALA A 42 13.35 18.02 25.82
N VAL A 43 13.75 19.01 26.61
CA VAL A 43 13.22 19.18 27.97
C VAL A 43 11.72 19.48 27.92
N TYR A 44 10.95 18.78 28.75
CA TYR A 44 9.49 18.96 28.84
C TYR A 44 9.11 20.42 29.06
N GLY A 45 8.18 20.93 28.23
CA GLY A 45 7.69 22.30 28.30
C GLY A 45 8.46 23.31 27.44
N THR A 46 9.59 22.95 26.83
CA THR A 46 10.24 23.81 25.83
C THR A 46 9.36 23.96 24.59
N PRO A 47 9.39 25.10 23.87
CA PRO A 47 8.63 25.28 22.63
C PRO A 47 8.95 24.19 21.59
N TRP A 48 10.19 23.73 21.52
CA TRP A 48 10.64 22.64 20.65
C TRP A 48 9.96 21.32 21.00
N TYR A 49 9.99 20.91 22.29
CA TYR A 49 9.36 19.70 22.77
C TYR A 49 7.84 19.71 22.52
N VAL A 50 7.19 20.84 22.85
CA VAL A 50 5.75 21.01 22.65
C VAL A 50 5.39 20.87 21.16
N PHE A 51 6.11 21.57 20.26
CA PHE A 51 5.87 21.50 18.84
C PHE A 51 5.96 20.06 18.32
N TRP A 52 7.06 19.37 18.60
CA TRP A 52 7.27 18.01 18.09
C TRP A 52 6.33 16.98 18.73
N THR A 53 5.94 17.18 19.97
CA THR A 53 4.92 16.34 20.62
C THR A 53 3.55 16.50 19.94
N ILE A 54 3.17 17.72 19.56
CA ILE A 54 1.93 17.96 18.81
C ILE A 54 2.00 17.28 17.44
N ILE A 55 3.09 17.44 16.71
CA ILE A 55 3.30 16.77 15.42
C ILE A 55 3.23 15.24 15.56
N GLN A 56 3.89 14.68 16.57
CA GLN A 56 3.86 13.24 16.85
C GLN A 56 2.43 12.74 17.10
N ARG A 57 1.67 13.45 17.94
CA ARG A 57 0.26 13.11 18.24
C ARG A 57 -0.61 13.16 16.99
N GLY A 58 -0.43 14.18 16.14
CA GLY A 58 -1.11 14.30 14.85
C GLY A 58 -0.76 13.15 13.90
N SER A 59 0.50 12.76 13.84
CA SER A 59 0.98 11.69 12.97
C SER A 59 0.41 10.31 13.34
N TRP A 60 0.08 10.07 14.59
CA TRP A 60 -0.59 8.84 15.04
C TRP A 60 -2.04 8.72 14.56
N THR A 61 -2.64 9.77 14.01
CA THR A 61 -4.05 9.75 13.56
C THR A 61 -4.31 8.64 12.54
N VAL A 62 -3.42 8.47 11.56
CA VAL A 62 -3.57 7.47 10.50
C VAL A 62 -3.59 6.05 11.09
N PHE A 63 -2.68 5.76 12.00
CA PHE A 63 -2.58 4.45 12.65
C PHE A 63 -3.77 4.16 13.56
N LYS A 64 -4.19 5.14 14.37
CA LYS A 64 -5.32 4.99 15.28
C LYS A 64 -6.68 4.94 14.58
N ARG A 65 -6.78 5.40 13.33
CA ARG A 65 -8.00 5.39 12.52
C ARG A 65 -7.94 4.41 11.35
N LEU A 66 -7.06 3.43 11.45
CA LEU A 66 -6.85 2.39 10.46
C LEU A 66 -8.18 1.77 9.96
N PRO A 67 -9.08 1.27 10.84
CA PRO A 67 -10.33 0.68 10.40
C PRO A 67 -11.18 1.63 9.56
N LEU A 68 -11.24 2.91 9.95
CA LEU A 68 -12.01 3.93 9.26
C LEU A 68 -11.45 4.24 7.86
N LEU A 69 -10.12 4.31 7.75
CA LEU A 69 -9.46 4.54 6.46
C LEU A 69 -9.76 3.42 5.48
N PHE A 70 -9.79 2.16 5.92
CA PHE A 70 -10.15 1.03 5.07
C PHE A 70 -11.63 1.01 4.72
N ALA A 71 -12.51 1.41 5.66
CA ALA A 71 -13.93 1.54 5.38
C ALA A 71 -14.23 2.53 4.24
N ILE A 72 -13.42 3.59 4.11
CA ILE A 72 -13.57 4.62 3.07
C ILE A 72 -12.82 4.25 1.78
N ALA A 73 -11.62 3.67 1.89
CA ALA A 73 -10.76 3.41 0.75
C ALA A 73 -11.35 2.38 -0.23
N LEU A 74 -12.03 1.36 0.29
CA LEU A 74 -12.58 0.30 -0.54
C LEU A 74 -13.66 0.80 -1.51
N PRO A 75 -14.66 1.60 -1.09
CA PRO A 75 -15.63 2.20 -2.00
C PRO A 75 -14.99 3.08 -3.09
N ILE A 76 -13.93 3.83 -2.77
CA ILE A 76 -13.24 4.68 -3.76
C ILE A 76 -12.73 3.83 -4.94
N GLY A 77 -12.18 2.65 -4.66
CA GLY A 77 -11.58 1.78 -5.67
C GLY A 77 -12.55 0.81 -6.33
N LEU A 78 -13.64 0.43 -5.66
CA LEU A 78 -14.53 -0.65 -6.11
C LEU A 78 -15.89 -0.17 -6.60
N ALA A 79 -16.48 0.91 -6.05
CA ALA A 79 -17.78 1.37 -6.45
C ALA A 79 -17.78 1.79 -7.94
N GLN A 80 -18.78 1.31 -8.68
CA GLN A 80 -18.91 1.58 -10.11
C GLN A 80 -19.68 2.88 -10.37
N LYS A 81 -20.49 3.32 -9.40
CA LYS A 81 -21.34 4.49 -9.49
C LYS A 81 -21.08 5.39 -8.29
N GLN A 82 -21.03 6.70 -8.52
CA GLN A 82 -20.94 7.73 -7.45
C GLN A 82 -20.05 7.34 -6.26
N PRO A 83 -18.73 7.04 -6.44
CA PRO A 83 -17.87 6.51 -5.38
C PRO A 83 -17.87 7.36 -4.11
N ALA A 84 -17.93 8.70 -4.24
CA ALA A 84 -17.97 9.60 -3.10
C ALA A 84 -19.22 9.40 -2.22
N ARG A 85 -20.37 9.10 -2.81
CA ARG A 85 -21.60 8.80 -2.07
C ARG A 85 -21.49 7.42 -1.40
N CYS A 86 -20.95 6.44 -2.12
CA CYS A 86 -20.69 5.11 -1.56
C CYS A 86 -19.73 5.17 -0.36
N CYS A 87 -18.72 6.06 -0.39
CA CYS A 87 -17.83 6.29 0.77
C CYS A 87 -18.58 6.78 2.00
N LEU A 88 -19.51 7.75 1.82
CA LEU A 88 -20.33 8.25 2.93
C LEU A 88 -21.25 7.16 3.48
N GLU A 89 -21.89 6.40 2.59
CA GLU A 89 -22.75 5.27 2.96
C GLU A 89 -21.98 4.22 3.73
N ALA A 90 -20.77 3.85 3.29
CA ALA A 90 -19.90 2.88 3.95
C ALA A 90 -19.40 3.38 5.30
N LEU A 91 -19.07 4.67 5.41
CA LEU A 91 -18.65 5.30 6.66
C LEU A 91 -19.75 5.21 7.71
N VAL A 92 -20.98 5.62 7.37
CA VAL A 92 -22.11 5.59 8.28
C VAL A 92 -22.53 4.16 8.63
N ALA A 93 -22.50 3.26 7.64
CA ALA A 93 -22.77 1.83 7.86
C ALA A 93 -21.72 1.19 8.78
N TYR A 94 -20.46 1.60 8.71
CA TYR A 94 -19.41 1.12 9.61
C TYR A 94 -19.63 1.57 11.05
N PHE A 95 -20.03 2.80 11.28
CA PHE A 95 -20.42 3.24 12.61
C PHE A 95 -21.64 2.47 13.15
N ALA A 96 -22.67 2.26 12.31
CA ALA A 96 -23.81 1.45 12.68
C ALA A 96 -23.40 0.02 13.05
N TYR A 97 -22.49 -0.58 12.29
CA TYR A 97 -21.91 -1.89 12.61
C TYR A 97 -21.21 -1.91 13.97
N CYS A 98 -20.41 -0.91 14.30
CA CYS A 98 -19.74 -0.79 15.59
C CYS A 98 -20.75 -0.67 16.75
N PHE A 99 -21.83 0.11 16.57
CA PHE A 99 -22.90 0.21 17.55
C PHE A 99 -23.66 -1.10 17.72
N PHE A 100 -23.98 -1.80 16.62
CA PHE A 100 -24.64 -3.10 16.69
C PHE A 100 -23.78 -4.12 17.45
N LEU A 101 -22.48 -4.20 17.14
CA LEU A 101 -21.55 -5.06 17.87
C LEU A 101 -21.50 -4.71 19.36
N SER A 102 -21.40 -3.41 19.68
CA SER A 102 -21.40 -2.92 21.06
C SER A 102 -22.62 -3.42 21.84
N GLU A 103 -23.82 -3.24 21.28
CA GLU A 103 -25.06 -3.64 21.95
C GLU A 103 -25.26 -5.16 21.97
N ILE A 104 -24.88 -5.88 20.91
CA ILE A 104 -24.92 -7.36 20.90
C ILE A 104 -24.05 -7.92 22.01
N ILE A 105 -22.82 -7.42 22.18
CA ILE A 105 -21.92 -7.92 23.22
C ILE A 105 -22.44 -7.55 24.62
N LYS A 106 -22.97 -6.34 24.78
CA LYS A 106 -23.52 -5.89 26.06
C LYS A 106 -24.75 -6.71 26.50
N LEU A 107 -25.61 -7.07 25.55
CA LEU A 107 -26.86 -7.78 25.85
C LEU A 107 -26.69 -9.31 25.81
N SER A 108 -25.80 -9.84 25.05
CA SER A 108 -25.67 -11.28 24.77
C SER A 108 -24.24 -11.82 24.99
N GLY A 109 -23.31 -10.99 25.44
CA GLY A 109 -21.88 -11.34 25.56
C GLY A 109 -21.63 -12.52 26.47
N ASP A 110 -22.34 -12.62 27.61
CA ASP A 110 -22.20 -13.73 28.58
C ASP A 110 -22.56 -15.07 27.93
N ASN A 111 -23.60 -15.10 27.08
CA ASN A 111 -24.01 -16.29 26.30
C ASN A 111 -23.02 -16.68 25.21
N LEU A 112 -22.25 -15.71 24.71
CA LEU A 112 -21.23 -15.88 23.66
C LEU A 112 -19.83 -16.12 24.26
N GLY A 113 -19.71 -16.20 25.59
CA GLY A 113 -18.41 -16.30 26.25
C GLY A 113 -17.58 -15.02 26.22
N LEU A 114 -18.18 -13.90 25.81
CA LEU A 114 -17.56 -12.58 25.72
C LEU A 114 -17.90 -11.77 26.96
N LYS A 115 -16.93 -11.52 27.82
CA LYS A 115 -17.11 -10.60 28.94
C LYS A 115 -16.99 -9.16 28.42
N TYR A 116 -18.03 -8.35 28.71
CA TYR A 116 -17.97 -6.90 28.50
C TYR A 116 -17.24 -6.25 29.69
N PRO A 117 -15.89 -6.12 29.65
CA PRO A 117 -15.14 -5.74 30.87
C PRO A 117 -15.39 -4.29 31.23
N ALA A 118 -15.39 -4.00 32.53
CA ALA A 118 -15.45 -2.61 33.02
C ALA A 118 -14.21 -1.80 32.62
N SER A 119 -13.04 -2.46 32.53
CA SER A 119 -11.76 -1.89 32.05
C SER A 119 -11.31 -2.59 30.79
N LEU A 120 -10.80 -1.84 29.81
CA LEU A 120 -10.22 -2.39 28.61
C LEU A 120 -8.88 -3.05 28.95
N THR A 121 -8.78 -4.33 28.68
CA THR A 121 -7.50 -5.05 28.67
C THR A 121 -7.22 -5.53 27.23
N PRO A 122 -5.98 -5.51 26.79
CA PRO A 122 -5.63 -5.96 25.43
C PRO A 122 -6.13 -7.36 25.08
N ALA A 123 -6.22 -8.24 26.11
CA ALA A 123 -6.71 -9.60 25.96
C ALA A 123 -8.25 -9.73 25.89
N SER A 124 -9.00 -8.63 26.04
CA SER A 124 -10.47 -8.67 26.06
C SER A 124 -11.09 -8.75 24.66
N GLY A 125 -10.33 -8.52 23.60
CA GLY A 125 -10.85 -8.41 22.22
C GLY A 125 -11.78 -7.22 22.01
N ILE A 126 -11.79 -6.24 22.93
CA ILE A 126 -12.66 -5.07 22.88
C ILE A 126 -11.80 -3.81 22.72
N THR A 127 -12.22 -2.96 21.82
CA THR A 127 -11.57 -1.68 21.50
C THR A 127 -12.55 -0.51 21.56
N ILE A 128 -12.02 0.72 21.52
CA ILE A 128 -12.82 1.93 21.37
C ILE A 128 -12.57 2.52 19.98
N ILE A 129 -13.59 2.54 19.16
CA ILE A 129 -13.59 3.17 17.85
C ILE A 129 -14.46 4.42 17.93
N ASP A 130 -13.84 5.59 17.85
CA ASP A 130 -14.51 6.89 17.92
C ASP A 130 -15.52 7.05 19.08
N GLY A 131 -15.12 6.58 20.27
CA GLY A 131 -15.94 6.62 21.48
C GLY A 131 -16.90 5.44 21.63
N ILE A 132 -17.05 4.58 20.63
CA ILE A 132 -17.89 3.38 20.68
C ILE A 132 -17.03 2.22 21.20
N LYS A 133 -17.42 1.68 22.36
CA LYS A 133 -16.79 0.47 22.91
C LYS A 133 -17.36 -0.75 22.20
N THR A 134 -16.57 -1.38 21.34
CA THR A 134 -17.01 -2.43 20.42
C THR A 134 -16.00 -3.58 20.37
N LEU A 135 -16.38 -4.70 19.75
CA LEU A 135 -15.48 -5.80 19.47
C LEU A 135 -14.42 -5.33 18.48
N ASP A 136 -13.16 -5.64 18.76
CA ASP A 136 -12.08 -5.37 17.82
C ASP A 136 -12.16 -6.37 16.67
N THR A 137 -12.54 -5.89 15.50
CA THR A 137 -12.62 -6.68 14.27
C THR A 137 -11.41 -6.46 13.37
N GLY A 138 -10.41 -5.73 13.87
CA GLY A 138 -9.21 -5.34 13.12
C GLY A 138 -9.57 -4.65 11.80
N ILE A 139 -8.82 -4.97 10.75
CA ILE A 139 -9.04 -4.45 9.39
C ILE A 139 -10.15 -5.21 8.65
N ILE A 140 -10.41 -6.46 9.03
CA ILE A 140 -11.35 -7.35 8.32
C ILE A 140 -12.79 -6.85 8.46
N GLY A 141 -13.18 -6.36 9.65
CA GLY A 141 -14.52 -5.83 9.88
C GLY A 141 -14.90 -4.68 8.94
N PRO A 142 -14.14 -3.57 8.93
CA PRO A 142 -14.44 -2.45 8.04
C PRO A 142 -14.36 -2.82 6.55
N LEU A 143 -13.48 -3.73 6.14
CA LEU A 143 -13.46 -4.25 4.77
C LEU A 143 -14.71 -5.04 4.41
N ALA A 144 -15.20 -5.90 5.30
CA ALA A 144 -16.42 -6.66 5.11
C ALA A 144 -17.65 -5.74 5.03
N VAL A 145 -17.74 -4.73 5.89
CA VAL A 145 -18.79 -3.71 5.84
C VAL A 145 -18.76 -2.97 4.51
N SER A 146 -17.59 -2.45 4.11
CA SER A 146 -17.45 -1.69 2.86
C SER A 146 -17.74 -2.54 1.63
N ALA A 147 -17.27 -3.78 1.58
CA ALA A 147 -17.58 -4.69 0.48
C ALA A 147 -19.09 -4.95 0.38
N THR A 148 -19.77 -5.10 1.52
CA THR A 148 -21.23 -5.26 1.58
C THR A 148 -21.92 -4.02 1.07
N VAL A 149 -21.51 -2.82 1.51
CA VAL A 149 -22.10 -1.55 1.09
C VAL A 149 -21.88 -1.31 -0.40
N VAL A 150 -20.66 -1.55 -0.93
CA VAL A 150 -20.35 -1.42 -2.36
C VAL A 150 -21.25 -2.33 -3.20
N ALA A 151 -21.43 -3.59 -2.78
CA ALA A 151 -22.29 -4.54 -3.48
C ALA A 151 -23.76 -4.10 -3.51
N ILE A 152 -24.26 -3.54 -2.41
CA ILE A 152 -25.62 -2.99 -2.30
C ILE A 152 -25.73 -1.70 -3.12
N HIS A 153 -24.76 -0.82 -3.03
CA HIS A 153 -24.71 0.46 -3.76
C HIS A 153 -24.77 0.23 -5.27
N ASP A 154 -23.84 -0.57 -5.82
CA ASP A 154 -23.79 -0.83 -7.27
C ASP A 154 -25.08 -1.45 -7.82
N ARG A 155 -25.80 -2.21 -6.98
CA ARG A 155 -27.05 -2.87 -7.37
C ARG A 155 -28.29 -1.98 -7.22
N PHE A 156 -28.39 -1.20 -6.14
CA PHE A 156 -29.65 -0.54 -5.76
C PHE A 156 -29.63 0.98 -5.86
N TYR A 157 -28.49 1.61 -6.17
CA TYR A 157 -28.36 3.07 -6.23
C TYR A 157 -29.34 3.71 -7.21
N ASP A 158 -29.52 3.10 -8.40
CA ASP A 158 -30.45 3.58 -9.45
C ASP A 158 -31.80 2.86 -9.41
N ALA A 159 -32.12 2.15 -8.35
CA ALA A 159 -33.38 1.44 -8.23
C ALA A 159 -34.55 2.44 -8.18
N LYS A 160 -35.53 2.21 -9.02
CA LYS A 160 -36.76 3.02 -9.05
C LYS A 160 -37.65 2.64 -7.87
N VAL A 161 -37.96 3.62 -7.05
CA VAL A 161 -38.93 3.50 -5.96
C VAL A 161 -40.25 4.17 -6.40
N PRO A 162 -41.40 3.80 -5.82
CA PRO A 162 -42.65 4.50 -6.08
C PRO A 162 -42.52 6.00 -5.79
N ASP A 163 -43.24 6.85 -6.54
CA ASP A 163 -43.12 8.32 -6.50
C ASP A 163 -43.27 8.90 -5.08
N TRP A 164 -44.15 8.32 -4.27
CA TRP A 164 -44.36 8.73 -2.87
C TRP A 164 -43.18 8.41 -1.95
N LEU A 165 -42.26 7.52 -2.35
CA LEU A 165 -41.00 7.21 -1.68
C LEU A 165 -39.79 7.83 -2.40
N GLY A 166 -39.97 8.68 -3.37
CA GLY A 166 -38.91 9.25 -4.21
C GLY A 166 -37.75 9.88 -3.41
N THR A 167 -38.05 10.49 -2.27
CA THR A 167 -37.05 11.05 -1.33
C THR A 167 -36.12 10.00 -0.76
N PHE A 168 -36.51 8.74 -0.73
CA PHE A 168 -35.72 7.63 -0.23
C PHE A 168 -34.97 6.89 -1.35
N SER A 169 -34.90 7.43 -2.57
CA SER A 169 -34.10 6.87 -3.65
C SER A 169 -32.59 7.13 -3.47
N GLY A 170 -31.77 6.46 -4.26
CA GLY A 170 -30.31 6.65 -4.24
C GLY A 170 -29.68 6.23 -2.93
N SER A 171 -28.84 7.09 -2.36
CA SER A 171 -28.08 6.81 -1.12
C SER A 171 -28.96 6.47 0.07
N SER A 172 -30.16 7.02 0.17
CA SER A 172 -31.08 6.72 1.27
C SER A 172 -31.56 5.26 1.22
N LEU A 173 -31.90 4.76 0.04
CA LEU A 173 -32.28 3.36 -0.15
C LEU A 173 -31.10 2.42 0.11
N VAL A 174 -29.94 2.76 -0.44
CA VAL A 174 -28.70 2.00 -0.23
C VAL A 174 -28.37 1.90 1.25
N TYR A 175 -28.44 3.01 1.97
CA TYR A 175 -28.17 3.02 3.41
C TYR A 175 -29.20 2.19 4.18
N LEU A 176 -30.49 2.30 3.88
CA LEU A 176 -31.53 1.49 4.53
C LEU A 176 -31.27 -0.02 4.38
N ILE A 177 -30.95 -0.48 3.17
CA ILE A 177 -30.65 -1.88 2.93
C ILE A 177 -29.35 -2.28 3.63
N SER A 178 -28.32 -1.41 3.55
CA SER A 178 -27.02 -1.63 4.19
C SER A 178 -27.13 -1.72 5.70
N PHE A 179 -28.01 -0.92 6.33
CA PHE A 179 -28.25 -0.92 7.77
C PHE A 179 -28.64 -2.31 8.29
N PHE A 180 -29.58 -2.98 7.63
CA PHE A 180 -29.96 -4.35 8.01
C PHE A 180 -28.90 -5.39 7.62
N ALA A 181 -28.22 -5.19 6.50
CA ALA A 181 -27.13 -6.08 6.09
C ALA A 181 -25.95 -6.03 7.08
N VAL A 182 -25.56 -4.84 7.53
CA VAL A 182 -24.48 -4.70 8.52
C VAL A 182 -24.90 -5.11 9.92
N PHE A 183 -26.20 -5.05 10.27
CA PHE A 183 -26.72 -5.67 11.50
C PHE A 183 -26.51 -7.19 11.48
N ALA A 184 -26.89 -7.85 10.38
CA ALA A 184 -26.63 -9.29 10.20
C ALA A 184 -25.13 -9.60 10.24
N LEU A 185 -24.31 -8.77 9.59
CA LEU A 185 -22.85 -8.91 9.62
C LEU A 185 -22.30 -8.75 11.04
N ALA A 186 -22.82 -7.81 11.83
CA ALA A 186 -22.42 -7.62 13.23
C ALA A 186 -22.75 -8.86 14.09
N ALA A 187 -23.93 -9.44 13.91
CA ALA A 187 -24.32 -10.67 14.60
C ALA A 187 -23.39 -11.85 14.24
N ILE A 188 -23.07 -12.00 12.96
CA ILE A 188 -22.10 -13.00 12.49
C ILE A 188 -20.71 -12.72 13.08
N SER A 189 -20.26 -11.48 13.08
CA SER A 189 -18.96 -11.10 13.62
C SER A 189 -18.85 -11.35 15.12
N ALA A 190 -19.92 -11.09 15.88
CA ALA A 190 -19.96 -11.35 17.33
C ALA A 190 -19.70 -12.83 17.65
N VAL A 191 -20.10 -13.74 16.76
CA VAL A 191 -19.85 -15.19 16.91
C VAL A 191 -18.47 -15.59 16.40
N ILE A 192 -18.06 -15.08 15.22
CA ILE A 192 -16.84 -15.53 14.53
C ILE A 192 -15.58 -14.92 15.15
N VAL A 193 -15.59 -13.63 15.48
CA VAL A 193 -14.38 -12.89 15.90
C VAL A 193 -13.72 -13.49 17.14
N PRO A 194 -14.41 -13.98 18.18
CA PRO A 194 -13.77 -14.64 19.31
C PRO A 194 -12.96 -15.89 18.90
N PHE A 195 -13.46 -16.67 17.93
CA PHE A 195 -12.71 -17.82 17.40
C PHE A 195 -11.49 -17.36 16.61
N VAL A 196 -11.59 -16.27 15.86
CA VAL A 196 -10.45 -15.67 15.15
C VAL A 196 -9.40 -15.20 16.15
N TYR A 197 -9.80 -14.57 17.27
CA TYR A 197 -8.88 -14.18 18.35
C TYR A 197 -8.17 -15.40 18.95
N ALA A 198 -8.89 -16.46 19.27
CA ALA A 198 -8.28 -17.70 19.78
C ALA A 198 -7.31 -18.33 18.79
N ALA A 199 -7.67 -18.35 17.51
CA ALA A 199 -6.79 -18.82 16.43
C ALA A 199 -5.56 -17.92 16.25
N THR A 200 -5.74 -16.60 16.34
CA THR A 200 -4.65 -15.60 16.28
C THR A 200 -3.66 -15.80 17.42
N GLU A 201 -4.17 -16.03 18.65
CA GLU A 201 -3.33 -16.30 19.81
C GLU A 201 -2.51 -17.59 19.63
N THR A 202 -3.13 -18.63 19.11
CA THR A 202 -2.45 -19.89 18.76
C THR A 202 -1.38 -19.66 17.68
N LEU A 203 -1.72 -18.89 16.65
CA LEU A 203 -0.78 -18.54 15.57
C LEU A 203 0.39 -17.68 16.10
N ARG A 204 0.12 -16.72 16.97
CA ARG A 204 1.15 -15.90 17.64
C ARG A 204 2.15 -16.76 18.40
N HIS A 205 1.66 -17.70 19.20
CA HIS A 205 2.53 -18.65 19.92
C HIS A 205 3.32 -19.55 18.96
N ALA A 206 2.68 -20.02 17.89
CA ALA A 206 3.35 -20.82 16.87
C ALA A 206 4.43 -20.02 16.13
N LEU A 207 4.14 -18.80 15.69
CA LEU A 207 5.12 -17.92 15.00
C LEU A 207 6.28 -17.54 15.94
N ALA A 208 5.99 -17.21 17.19
CA ALA A 208 7.02 -16.91 18.18
C ALA A 208 7.89 -18.14 18.47
N GLY A 209 7.31 -19.35 18.49
CA GLY A 209 8.02 -20.60 18.72
C GLY A 209 8.90 -21.06 17.56
N VAL A 210 8.60 -20.63 16.32
CA VAL A 210 9.37 -20.98 15.11
C VAL A 210 10.56 -20.02 14.89
N GLY A 211 10.59 -18.88 15.61
CA GLY A 211 11.71 -17.94 15.57
C GLY A 211 12.01 -17.40 14.15
N PRO A 212 13.28 -17.45 13.69
CA PRO A 212 13.66 -16.92 12.37
C PRO A 212 12.89 -17.51 11.19
N PHE A 213 12.48 -18.77 11.26
CA PHE A 213 11.68 -19.40 10.21
C PHE A 213 10.29 -18.78 10.08
N GLY A 214 9.67 -18.38 11.20
CA GLY A 214 8.39 -17.66 11.18
C GLY A 214 8.49 -16.32 10.45
N VAL A 215 9.57 -15.58 10.66
CA VAL A 215 9.90 -14.35 9.93
C VAL A 215 10.08 -14.63 8.43
N GLY A 216 10.80 -15.69 8.08
CA GLY A 216 10.99 -16.09 6.69
C GLY A 216 9.67 -16.42 5.98
N ILE A 217 8.82 -17.22 6.61
CA ILE A 217 7.49 -17.57 6.07
C ILE A 217 6.64 -16.31 5.87
N PHE A 218 6.64 -15.41 6.84
CA PHE A 218 5.90 -14.15 6.74
C PHE A 218 6.37 -13.31 5.55
N VAL A 219 7.68 -13.09 5.42
CA VAL A 219 8.25 -12.29 4.31
C VAL A 219 8.00 -12.94 2.97
N PHE A 220 8.08 -14.27 2.88
CA PHE A 220 7.73 -14.99 1.65
C PHE A 220 6.27 -14.77 1.25
N LEU A 221 5.34 -14.92 2.20
CA LEU A 221 3.91 -14.73 1.95
C LEU A 221 3.60 -13.27 1.58
N GLU A 222 4.23 -12.31 2.26
CA GLU A 222 4.07 -10.90 1.98
C GLU A 222 4.47 -10.61 0.52
N ARG A 223 5.62 -11.08 0.06
CA ARG A 223 6.05 -10.95 -1.34
C ARG A 223 5.17 -11.73 -2.31
N ALA A 224 4.79 -12.96 -2.00
CA ALA A 224 3.94 -13.78 -2.86
C ALA A 224 2.53 -13.17 -3.08
N LEU A 225 2.02 -12.43 -2.10
CA LEU A 225 0.72 -11.75 -2.19
C LEU A 225 0.78 -10.37 -2.87
N GLU A 226 1.97 -9.84 -3.12
CA GLU A 226 2.19 -8.50 -3.69
C GLU A 226 1.58 -8.31 -5.09
N PRO A 227 1.69 -9.27 -6.05
CA PRO A 227 1.07 -9.14 -7.36
C PRO A 227 -0.46 -9.00 -7.32
N MET A 228 -1.08 -9.47 -6.25
CA MET A 228 -2.51 -9.38 -5.99
C MET A 228 -2.91 -8.15 -5.17
N GLY A 229 -1.93 -7.41 -4.60
CA GLY A 229 -2.17 -6.30 -3.69
C GLY A 229 -2.70 -6.71 -2.31
N LEU A 230 -2.65 -8.01 -1.99
CA LEU A 230 -3.15 -8.55 -0.72
C LEU A 230 -2.11 -8.49 0.41
N HIS A 231 -0.84 -8.24 0.09
CA HIS A 231 0.24 -8.13 1.07
C HIS A 231 -0.01 -7.04 2.12
N HIS A 232 -0.72 -5.96 1.74
CA HIS A 232 -1.13 -4.90 2.68
C HIS A 232 -1.96 -5.45 3.85
N LEU A 233 -2.89 -6.37 3.60
CA LEU A 233 -3.70 -6.99 4.66
C LEU A 233 -2.83 -7.79 5.64
N LEU A 234 -1.85 -8.51 5.11
CA LEU A 234 -0.98 -9.37 5.91
C LEU A 234 -0.08 -8.56 6.84
N TYR A 235 0.67 -7.57 6.29
CA TYR A 235 1.62 -6.83 7.12
C TYR A 235 0.95 -5.84 8.07
N MET A 236 -0.19 -5.25 7.68
CA MET A 236 -0.90 -4.30 8.53
C MET A 236 -1.40 -4.92 9.83
N SER A 237 -1.85 -6.16 9.78
CA SER A 237 -2.27 -6.90 10.97
C SER A 237 -1.11 -7.15 11.96
N ILE A 238 0.12 -7.22 11.48
CA ILE A 238 1.31 -7.38 12.31
C ILE A 238 1.84 -6.02 12.78
N TYR A 239 1.94 -5.06 11.87
CA TYR A 239 2.62 -3.79 12.15
C TYR A 239 1.81 -2.86 13.02
N TYR A 240 0.48 -2.85 12.86
CA TYR A 240 -0.41 -1.83 13.42
C TYR A 240 -1.59 -2.40 14.20
N ASP A 241 -1.77 -3.72 14.21
CA ASP A 241 -2.85 -4.40 14.92
C ASP A 241 -2.27 -5.44 15.90
N ASN A 242 -3.12 -6.06 16.69
CA ASN A 242 -2.75 -6.91 17.82
C ASN A 242 -2.28 -8.34 17.46
N LEU A 243 -1.95 -8.62 16.18
CA LEU A 243 -1.66 -9.98 15.74
C LEU A 243 -0.42 -10.59 16.40
N VAL A 244 0.64 -9.83 16.59
CA VAL A 244 1.93 -10.31 17.15
C VAL A 244 2.22 -9.71 18.51
N ILE A 245 1.91 -8.43 18.69
CA ILE A 245 2.03 -7.70 19.96
C ILE A 245 0.94 -6.67 20.05
N ASN A 246 0.52 -6.34 21.28
CA ASN A 246 -0.50 -5.33 21.53
C ASN A 246 -0.12 -3.97 20.92
N ASP A 247 -1.09 -3.31 20.30
CA ASP A 247 -0.93 -2.03 19.56
C ASP A 247 -0.02 -2.12 18.33
N GLY A 248 0.39 -3.33 17.92
CA GLY A 248 1.24 -3.56 16.77
C GLY A 248 2.72 -3.26 17.01
N VAL A 249 3.54 -3.75 16.09
CA VAL A 249 5.00 -3.71 16.22
C VAL A 249 5.53 -2.27 16.26
N TYR A 250 4.95 -1.34 15.48
CA TYR A 250 5.42 0.04 15.44
C TYR A 250 5.19 0.80 16.74
N ALA A 251 4.01 0.66 17.33
CA ALA A 251 3.72 1.30 18.61
C ALA A 251 4.55 0.70 19.74
N ALA A 252 4.63 -0.63 19.77
CA ALA A 252 5.43 -1.33 20.79
C ALA A 252 6.91 -0.95 20.71
N TRP A 253 7.50 -0.88 19.50
CA TRP A 253 8.88 -0.45 19.31
C TRP A 253 9.09 1.00 19.75
N THR A 254 8.22 1.91 19.32
CA THR A 254 8.33 3.33 19.68
C THR A 254 8.27 3.55 21.18
N ASN A 255 7.38 2.81 21.87
CA ASN A 255 7.25 2.88 23.33
C ASN A 255 8.47 2.27 24.05
N LEU A 256 9.12 1.28 23.44
CA LEU A 256 10.29 0.62 24.02
C LEU A 256 11.60 1.36 23.70
N LEU A 257 11.63 2.24 22.72
CA LEU A 257 12.81 2.92 22.20
C LEU A 257 13.65 3.63 23.30
N PRO A 258 13.06 4.34 24.28
CA PRO A 258 13.82 4.95 25.38
C PRO A 258 14.59 3.92 26.23
N ILE A 259 14.06 2.71 26.37
CA ILE A 259 14.72 1.62 27.11
C ILE A 259 15.84 1.01 26.25
N LEU A 260 15.56 0.79 24.95
CA LEU A 260 16.52 0.19 24.01
C LEU A 260 17.75 1.07 23.82
N SER A 261 17.60 2.41 23.80
CA SER A 261 18.70 3.36 23.62
C SER A 261 19.73 3.33 24.76
N HIS A 262 19.33 2.87 25.94
CA HIS A 262 20.22 2.74 27.12
C HIS A 262 20.62 1.29 27.43
N SER A 263 20.05 0.31 26.76
CA SER A 263 20.31 -1.11 26.99
C SER A 263 21.43 -1.60 26.07
N THR A 264 22.30 -2.45 26.61
CA THR A 264 23.32 -3.20 25.82
C THR A 264 22.92 -4.66 25.59
N ARG A 265 21.74 -5.08 26.09
CA ARG A 265 21.22 -6.43 25.86
C ARG A 265 20.85 -6.61 24.39
N PRO A 266 20.98 -7.84 23.84
CA PRO A 266 20.59 -8.11 22.46
C PRO A 266 19.14 -7.69 22.16
N LEU A 267 18.93 -7.02 21.03
CA LEU A 267 17.60 -6.50 20.63
C LEU A 267 16.58 -7.62 20.44
N ASN A 268 16.99 -8.78 19.95
CA ASN A 268 16.12 -9.95 19.79
C ASN A 268 15.65 -10.58 21.10
N GLU A 269 16.35 -10.33 22.22
CA GLU A 269 15.86 -10.72 23.54
C GLU A 269 14.82 -9.73 24.08
N LEU A 270 15.02 -8.44 23.81
CA LEU A 270 14.15 -7.38 24.30
C LEU A 270 12.88 -7.22 23.46
N ALA A 271 12.98 -7.44 22.14
CA ALA A 271 11.89 -7.24 21.20
C ALA A 271 11.89 -8.31 20.07
N PRO A 272 11.72 -9.61 20.40
CA PRO A 272 11.78 -10.69 19.41
C PRO A 272 10.73 -10.55 18.29
N TRP A 273 9.59 -9.95 18.60
CA TRP A 273 8.49 -9.67 17.68
C TRP A 273 8.85 -8.64 16.61
N ALA A 274 9.87 -7.81 16.83
CA ALA A 274 10.28 -6.80 15.85
C ALA A 274 10.96 -7.41 14.60
N GLY A 275 11.31 -8.69 14.62
CA GLY A 275 11.81 -9.41 13.45
C GLY A 275 10.82 -9.47 12.28
N PHE A 276 9.53 -9.40 12.52
CA PHE A 276 8.50 -9.41 11.46
C PHE A 276 8.50 -8.18 10.55
N THR A 277 9.22 -7.12 10.90
CA THR A 277 9.40 -5.94 10.03
C THR A 277 10.59 -6.07 9.08
N ALA A 278 11.28 -7.21 9.03
CA ALA A 278 12.48 -7.43 8.21
C ALA A 278 12.26 -7.38 6.69
N THR A 279 11.05 -7.04 6.23
CA THR A 279 10.66 -6.95 4.80
C THR A 279 11.38 -5.85 4.04
N GLY A 280 11.91 -4.83 4.70
CA GLY A 280 12.61 -3.73 4.06
C GLY A 280 14.09 -4.00 3.72
N TRP A 281 14.70 -5.04 4.27
CA TRP A 281 16.09 -5.34 3.95
C TRP A 281 16.32 -5.60 2.45
N VAL A 282 15.37 -6.23 1.78
CA VAL A 282 15.45 -6.44 0.33
C VAL A 282 15.37 -5.13 -0.46
N LYS A 283 14.68 -4.12 0.07
CA LYS A 283 14.56 -2.79 -0.55
C LYS A 283 15.90 -2.08 -0.63
N LEU A 284 16.72 -2.30 0.40
CA LEU A 284 18.04 -1.67 0.53
C LEU A 284 19.15 -2.47 -0.19
N PHE A 285 19.09 -3.80 -0.17
CA PHE A 285 20.15 -4.67 -0.66
C PHE A 285 19.76 -5.48 -1.90
N GLY A 286 18.58 -6.08 -1.93
CA GLY A 286 18.16 -6.99 -2.99
C GLY A 286 17.76 -6.26 -4.28
N LEU A 287 16.84 -5.31 -4.20
CA LEU A 287 16.33 -4.62 -5.40
C LEU A 287 17.39 -3.80 -6.13
N PRO A 288 18.31 -3.06 -5.47
CA PRO A 288 19.44 -2.44 -6.16
C PRO A 288 20.35 -3.45 -6.87
N ALA A 289 20.57 -4.62 -6.26
CA ALA A 289 21.35 -5.69 -6.85
C ALA A 289 20.66 -6.30 -8.09
N ILE A 290 19.35 -6.50 -8.04
CA ILE A 290 18.54 -6.93 -9.19
C ILE A 290 18.59 -5.90 -10.32
N ALA A 291 18.47 -4.61 -10.01
CA ALA A 291 18.60 -3.53 -10.98
C ALA A 291 19.99 -3.53 -11.64
N ALA A 292 21.05 -3.78 -10.89
CA ALA A 292 22.41 -3.95 -11.42
C ALA A 292 22.51 -5.18 -12.33
N ALA A 293 21.83 -6.29 -12.01
CA ALA A 293 21.77 -7.47 -12.87
C ALA A 293 21.08 -7.14 -14.21
N PHE A 294 19.95 -6.41 -14.20
CA PHE A 294 19.31 -5.95 -15.43
C PHE A 294 20.21 -5.05 -16.26
N TYR A 295 20.83 -4.05 -15.62
CA TYR A 295 21.72 -3.12 -16.31
C TYR A 295 22.91 -3.81 -16.97
N THR A 296 23.57 -4.75 -16.26
CA THR A 296 24.75 -5.45 -16.77
C THR A 296 24.44 -6.46 -17.87
N THR A 297 23.22 -7.01 -17.90
CA THR A 297 22.77 -7.96 -18.93
C THR A 297 22.09 -7.29 -20.12
N ALA A 298 21.73 -6.00 -20.01
CA ALA A 298 21.10 -5.23 -21.09
C ALA A 298 22.02 -5.03 -22.29
N LYS A 299 21.41 -4.92 -23.50
CA LYS A 299 22.11 -4.57 -24.74
C LYS A 299 22.79 -3.20 -24.59
N PRO A 300 24.04 -3.02 -25.03
CA PRO A 300 24.80 -1.76 -24.84
C PRO A 300 24.02 -0.51 -25.27
N GLU A 301 23.30 -0.58 -26.38
CA GLU A 301 22.55 0.52 -27.00
C GLU A 301 21.38 0.98 -26.11
N ARG A 302 20.90 0.12 -25.21
CA ARG A 302 19.73 0.37 -24.34
C ARG A 302 20.08 0.74 -22.90
N ARG A 303 21.36 0.64 -22.55
CA ARG A 303 21.81 0.89 -21.17
C ARG A 303 21.52 2.31 -20.69
N ALA A 304 21.64 3.30 -21.58
CA ALA A 304 21.39 4.70 -21.22
C ALA A 304 19.92 4.93 -20.83
N GLY A 305 18.98 4.49 -21.66
CA GLY A 305 17.54 4.57 -21.36
C GLY A 305 17.15 3.75 -20.11
N LEU A 306 17.69 2.52 -20.01
CA LEU A 306 17.43 1.67 -18.85
C LEU A 306 17.95 2.30 -17.54
N LYS A 307 19.12 2.94 -17.55
CA LYS A 307 19.68 3.65 -16.39
C LYS A 307 18.76 4.78 -15.92
N ALA A 308 18.14 5.52 -16.87
CA ALA A 308 17.21 6.61 -16.55
C ALA A 308 15.96 6.10 -15.79
N ILE A 309 15.56 4.85 -16.01
CA ILE A 309 14.44 4.20 -15.29
C ILE A 309 14.90 3.62 -13.97
N LEU A 310 16.00 2.87 -13.99
CA LEU A 310 16.45 2.13 -12.81
C LEU A 310 16.90 3.04 -11.67
N LEU A 311 17.59 4.16 -11.97
CA LEU A 311 18.15 5.01 -10.92
C LEU A 311 17.08 5.66 -10.04
N PRO A 312 16.03 6.32 -10.56
CA PRO A 312 14.94 6.82 -9.72
C PRO A 312 14.21 5.70 -8.97
N ALA A 313 14.03 4.53 -9.60
CA ALA A 313 13.36 3.39 -8.97
C ALA A 313 14.20 2.79 -7.82
N ILE A 314 15.53 2.73 -7.95
CA ILE A 314 16.44 2.34 -6.87
C ILE A 314 16.33 3.33 -5.69
N VAL A 315 16.33 4.64 -5.97
CA VAL A 315 16.19 5.67 -4.93
C VAL A 315 14.85 5.53 -4.24
N ALA A 316 13.76 5.38 -4.98
CA ALA A 316 12.43 5.17 -4.41
C ALA A 316 12.38 3.93 -3.50
N SER A 317 12.98 2.82 -3.92
CA SER A 317 13.03 1.60 -3.13
C SER A 317 13.94 1.74 -1.91
N ALA A 318 15.21 2.06 -2.12
CA ALA A 318 16.21 2.03 -1.05
C ALA A 318 16.03 3.15 -0.03
N VAL A 319 15.64 4.35 -0.45
CA VAL A 319 15.50 5.52 0.43
C VAL A 319 14.09 5.63 1.01
N CYS A 320 13.06 5.55 0.15
CA CYS A 320 11.68 5.78 0.54
C CYS A 320 10.91 4.49 0.87
N GLY A 321 11.42 3.31 0.46
CA GLY A 321 10.76 2.02 0.71
C GLY A 321 9.68 1.64 -0.29
N VAL A 322 9.57 2.34 -1.44
CA VAL A 322 8.58 2.09 -2.50
C VAL A 322 9.18 1.13 -3.54
N THR A 323 8.71 -0.12 -3.57
CA THR A 323 9.34 -1.20 -4.34
C THR A 323 8.74 -1.41 -5.73
N GLU A 324 7.48 -1.03 -5.92
CA GLU A 324 6.67 -1.30 -7.10
C GLU A 324 7.34 -0.87 -8.41
N PRO A 325 8.07 0.27 -8.50
CA PRO A 325 8.72 0.67 -9.75
C PRO A 325 9.78 -0.33 -10.23
N LEU A 326 10.49 -1.02 -9.32
CA LEU A 326 11.47 -2.05 -9.67
C LEU A 326 10.83 -3.42 -9.84
N GLU A 327 9.92 -3.80 -8.97
CA GLU A 327 9.28 -5.12 -8.98
C GLU A 327 8.42 -5.32 -10.22
N PHE A 328 7.70 -4.30 -10.65
CA PHE A 328 6.86 -4.37 -11.87
C PHE A 328 7.66 -4.61 -13.15
N LEU A 329 8.97 -4.36 -13.16
CA LEU A 329 9.81 -4.66 -14.31
C LEU A 329 9.89 -6.17 -14.60
N PHE A 330 9.76 -7.03 -13.58
CA PHE A 330 9.88 -8.47 -13.75
C PHE A 330 8.71 -9.29 -13.18
N MET A 331 7.92 -8.74 -12.28
CA MET A 331 6.82 -9.42 -11.60
C MET A 331 5.83 -10.10 -12.57
N PHE A 332 5.38 -9.37 -13.58
CA PHE A 332 4.39 -9.86 -14.53
C PHE A 332 4.99 -10.50 -15.78
N THR A 333 6.22 -10.13 -16.15
CA THR A 333 6.88 -10.61 -17.35
C THR A 333 7.62 -11.93 -17.11
N HIS A 334 8.18 -12.09 -15.92
CA HIS A 334 8.99 -13.25 -15.55
C HIS A 334 8.62 -13.78 -14.15
N PRO A 335 7.47 -14.45 -13.98
CA PRO A 335 7.01 -14.93 -12.66
C PRO A 335 8.02 -15.81 -11.92
N GLY A 336 8.87 -16.55 -12.66
CA GLY A 336 9.95 -17.35 -12.06
C GLY A 336 11.03 -16.50 -11.38
N LEU A 337 11.38 -15.32 -11.96
CA LEU A 337 12.28 -14.38 -11.31
C LEU A 337 11.63 -13.74 -10.08
N PHE A 338 10.32 -13.49 -10.14
CA PHE A 338 9.60 -12.97 -8.99
C PHE A 338 9.51 -13.99 -7.84
N LEU A 339 9.28 -15.26 -8.14
CA LEU A 339 9.34 -16.33 -7.15
C LEU A 339 10.73 -16.42 -6.50
N LEU A 340 11.80 -16.38 -7.30
CA LEU A 340 13.17 -16.34 -6.78
C LEU A 340 13.39 -15.13 -5.88
N TYR A 341 12.89 -13.95 -6.27
CA TYR A 341 12.93 -12.74 -5.48
C TYR A 341 12.26 -12.93 -4.12
N ALA A 342 11.05 -13.50 -4.09
CA ALA A 342 10.31 -13.77 -2.85
C ALA A 342 11.08 -14.76 -1.93
N VAL A 343 11.66 -15.83 -2.49
CA VAL A 343 12.46 -16.81 -1.74
C VAL A 343 13.73 -16.15 -1.17
N LEU A 344 14.49 -15.43 -1.98
CA LEU A 344 15.72 -14.77 -1.52
C LEU A 344 15.44 -13.67 -0.49
N SER A 345 14.32 -12.95 -0.62
CA SER A 345 13.86 -11.96 0.37
C SER A 345 13.55 -12.61 1.72
N SER A 346 12.87 -13.77 1.68
CA SER A 346 12.60 -14.60 2.85
C SER A 346 13.90 -15.07 3.53
N CYS A 347 14.83 -15.61 2.73
CA CYS A 347 16.14 -16.06 3.25
C CYS A 347 16.94 -14.91 3.89
N LEU A 348 16.93 -13.72 3.27
CA LEU A 348 17.58 -12.53 3.82
C LEU A 348 16.99 -12.15 5.18
N ALA A 349 15.66 -12.02 5.25
CA ALA A 349 14.96 -11.66 6.49
C ALA A 349 15.18 -12.71 7.60
N MET A 350 15.10 -13.99 7.25
CA MET A 350 15.36 -15.10 8.17
C MET A 350 16.81 -15.05 8.71
N THR A 351 17.78 -14.79 7.83
CA THR A 351 19.19 -14.68 8.22
C THR A 351 19.42 -13.48 9.13
N MET A 352 18.85 -12.32 8.82
CA MET A 352 18.93 -11.13 9.69
C MET A 352 18.39 -11.44 11.09
N ASN A 353 17.21 -12.06 11.16
CA ASN A 353 16.58 -12.41 12.44
C ASN A 353 17.40 -13.48 13.21
N PHE A 354 17.93 -14.49 12.50
CA PHE A 354 18.78 -15.53 13.11
C PHE A 354 20.00 -14.95 13.81
N PHE A 355 20.61 -13.92 13.23
CA PHE A 355 21.74 -13.22 13.82
C PHE A 355 21.31 -12.09 14.79
N GLY A 356 20.05 -12.03 15.20
CA GLY A 356 19.55 -11.09 16.20
C GLY A 356 19.36 -9.66 15.70
N VAL A 357 19.38 -9.44 14.39
CA VAL A 357 19.07 -8.14 13.79
C VAL A 357 17.55 -7.96 13.72
N VAL A 358 17.01 -7.24 14.71
CA VAL A 358 15.58 -6.93 14.83
C VAL A 358 15.40 -5.43 15.05
N GLY A 359 14.25 -4.90 14.62
CA GLY A 359 13.94 -3.46 14.68
C GLY A 359 12.84 -3.10 13.69
N ILE A 360 12.56 -1.82 13.48
CA ILE A 360 11.64 -1.36 12.43
C ILE A 360 12.41 -1.25 11.11
N PHE A 361 12.30 -2.30 10.30
CA PHE A 361 13.02 -2.45 9.02
C PHE A 361 12.09 -2.71 7.84
N SER A 362 10.82 -2.29 7.91
CA SER A 362 9.84 -2.52 6.84
C SER A 362 9.88 -1.48 5.73
N GLY A 363 10.30 -0.25 6.02
CA GLY A 363 10.41 0.84 5.07
C GLY A 363 11.74 0.92 4.33
N GLY A 364 12.07 2.13 3.83
CA GLY A 364 13.37 2.44 3.26
C GLY A 364 14.39 2.91 4.30
N PHE A 365 15.56 3.33 3.80
CA PHE A 365 16.65 3.81 4.65
C PHE A 365 16.24 4.95 5.59
N MET A 366 15.37 5.87 5.16
CA MET A 366 14.91 6.99 5.99
C MET A 366 14.17 6.50 7.24
N GLU A 367 13.26 5.53 7.07
CA GLU A 367 12.52 4.93 8.18
C GLU A 367 13.45 4.13 9.09
N MET A 368 14.32 3.28 8.51
CA MET A 368 15.31 2.51 9.26
C MET A 368 16.23 3.40 10.08
N ALA A 369 16.65 4.52 9.51
CA ALA A 369 17.50 5.49 10.21
C ALA A 369 16.76 6.11 11.40
N ALA A 370 15.50 6.53 11.20
CA ALA A 370 14.70 7.18 12.21
C ALA A 370 14.40 6.29 13.42
N PHE A 371 14.02 5.03 13.17
CA PHE A 371 13.59 4.11 14.24
C PHE A 371 14.74 3.27 14.84
N ASN A 372 15.86 3.10 14.12
CA ASN A 372 16.92 2.19 14.57
C ASN A 372 18.29 2.84 14.55
N PHE A 373 18.82 3.27 13.38
CA PHE A 373 20.23 3.65 13.27
C PHE A 373 20.54 4.88 14.12
N ILE A 374 19.75 5.95 14.06
CA ILE A 374 20.03 7.17 14.80
C ILE A 374 19.90 6.93 16.32
N PRO A 375 18.76 6.40 16.85
CA PRO A 375 18.58 6.27 18.29
C PRO A 375 19.43 5.14 18.93
N LEU A 376 19.79 4.10 18.17
CA LEU A 376 20.39 2.89 18.73
C LEU A 376 21.85 2.64 18.29
N MET A 377 22.44 3.48 17.42
CA MET A 377 23.82 3.29 16.95
C MET A 377 24.83 3.28 18.08
N ARG A 378 24.60 4.07 19.13
CA ARG A 378 25.52 4.15 20.27
C ARG A 378 25.63 2.84 21.04
N THR A 379 24.53 2.10 21.19
CA THR A 379 24.44 0.87 22.01
C THR A 379 24.49 -0.40 21.18
N HIS A 380 24.01 -0.36 19.92
CA HIS A 380 23.80 -1.53 19.08
C HIS A 380 24.53 -1.48 17.73
N ALA A 381 25.61 -0.70 17.60
CA ALA A 381 26.39 -0.57 16.36
C ALA A 381 26.82 -1.93 15.77
N GLY A 382 27.19 -2.88 16.63
CA GLY A 382 27.60 -4.23 16.20
C GLY A 382 26.51 -4.95 15.41
N SER A 383 25.24 -4.86 15.83
CA SER A 383 24.11 -5.47 15.13
C SER A 383 23.89 -4.84 13.75
N TYR A 384 24.09 -3.53 13.61
CA TYR A 384 23.91 -2.82 12.33
C TYR A 384 25.09 -3.04 11.37
N LEU A 385 26.32 -3.16 11.89
CA LEU A 385 27.47 -3.56 11.08
C LEU A 385 27.32 -4.99 10.57
N LEU A 386 26.82 -5.89 11.42
CA LEU A 386 26.48 -7.25 11.02
C LEU A 386 25.39 -7.27 9.94
N ALA A 387 24.33 -6.47 10.11
CA ALA A 387 23.28 -6.33 9.12
C ALA A 387 23.81 -5.84 7.77
N LEU A 388 24.72 -4.86 7.77
CA LEU A 388 25.40 -4.39 6.56
C LEU A 388 26.19 -5.54 5.88
N GLY A 389 26.95 -6.32 6.66
CA GLY A 389 27.70 -7.45 6.13
C GLY A 389 26.81 -8.52 5.49
N ILE A 390 25.73 -8.93 6.20
CA ILE A 390 24.74 -9.88 5.68
C ILE A 390 24.09 -9.30 4.42
N GLY A 391 23.66 -8.04 4.44
CA GLY A 391 23.04 -7.36 3.32
C GLY A 391 23.92 -7.35 2.07
N LEU A 392 25.23 -7.06 2.20
CA LEU A 392 26.17 -7.08 1.07
C LEU A 392 26.36 -8.48 0.51
N ILE A 393 26.42 -9.51 1.35
CA ILE A 393 26.50 -10.91 0.90
C ILE A 393 25.23 -11.25 0.10
N PHE A 394 24.05 -10.92 0.61
CA PHE A 394 22.79 -11.14 -0.11
C PHE A 394 22.66 -10.30 -1.38
N SER A 395 23.21 -9.07 -1.42
CA SER A 395 23.31 -8.30 -2.66
C SER A 395 24.07 -9.06 -3.74
N ALA A 396 25.19 -9.68 -3.38
CA ALA A 396 25.93 -10.51 -4.31
C ALA A 396 25.12 -11.75 -4.75
N ILE A 397 24.42 -12.41 -3.82
CA ILE A 397 23.55 -13.55 -4.14
C ILE A 397 22.42 -13.13 -5.09
N PHE A 398 21.70 -12.04 -4.83
CA PHE A 398 20.67 -11.51 -5.71
C PHE A 398 21.22 -11.19 -7.09
N PHE A 399 22.31 -10.45 -7.15
CA PHE A 399 22.96 -10.08 -8.42
C PHE A 399 23.36 -11.31 -9.24
N LEU A 400 24.09 -12.25 -8.65
CA LEU A 400 24.60 -13.43 -9.34
C LEU A 400 23.46 -14.37 -9.78
N SER A 401 22.47 -14.60 -8.91
CA SER A 401 21.31 -15.45 -9.23
C SER A 401 20.48 -14.87 -10.37
N PHE A 402 20.12 -13.57 -10.31
CA PHE A 402 19.36 -12.92 -11.38
C PHE A 402 20.16 -12.87 -12.68
N ARG A 403 21.40 -12.41 -12.63
CA ARG A 403 22.27 -12.37 -13.82
C ARG A 403 22.47 -13.76 -14.42
N GLY A 404 22.70 -14.78 -13.58
CA GLY A 404 22.87 -16.17 -14.03
C GLY A 404 21.63 -16.68 -14.76
N LEU A 405 20.43 -16.55 -14.16
CA LEU A 405 19.18 -17.00 -14.80
C LEU A 405 18.87 -16.22 -16.07
N ILE A 406 19.06 -14.89 -16.07
CA ILE A 406 18.83 -14.06 -17.26
C ILE A 406 19.69 -14.53 -18.44
N LEU A 407 20.96 -14.83 -18.19
CA LEU A 407 21.89 -15.24 -19.24
C LEU A 407 21.68 -16.71 -19.66
N THR A 408 21.43 -17.61 -18.69
CA THR A 408 21.27 -19.05 -18.99
C THR A 408 19.99 -19.34 -19.76
N PHE A 409 18.89 -18.66 -19.42
CA PHE A 409 17.58 -18.88 -20.07
C PHE A 409 17.26 -17.82 -21.13
N ASP A 410 18.21 -16.95 -21.49
CA ASP A 410 18.04 -15.82 -22.42
C ASP A 410 16.75 -15.02 -22.14
N LEU A 411 16.48 -14.73 -20.87
CA LEU A 411 15.26 -14.04 -20.50
C LEU A 411 15.21 -12.62 -21.07
N LYS A 412 14.08 -12.26 -21.66
CA LYS A 412 13.86 -10.94 -22.27
C LYS A 412 13.48 -9.90 -21.21
N THR A 413 14.39 -9.70 -20.25
CA THR A 413 14.26 -8.69 -19.20
C THR A 413 14.45 -7.27 -19.76
N PRO A 414 14.14 -6.22 -18.98
CA PRO A 414 14.31 -4.84 -19.44
C PRO A 414 15.69 -4.57 -20.05
N GLY A 415 15.72 -4.01 -21.26
CA GLY A 415 16.93 -3.76 -22.03
C GLY A 415 17.43 -4.97 -22.86
N ARG A 416 16.82 -6.15 -22.78
CA ARG A 416 17.12 -7.34 -23.61
C ARG A 416 16.04 -7.68 -24.64
N GLU A 417 14.92 -6.97 -24.61
CA GLU A 417 13.78 -7.19 -25.50
C GLU A 417 14.16 -7.03 -26.98
N ASP A 418 13.47 -7.73 -27.89
CA ASP A 418 13.65 -7.56 -29.33
C ASP A 418 12.92 -6.30 -29.84
N HIS A 419 13.35 -5.74 -30.98
CA HIS A 419 12.91 -4.44 -31.51
C HIS A 419 11.37 -4.22 -31.56
N ILE A 420 10.58 -5.28 -31.68
CA ILE A 420 9.12 -5.20 -31.81
C ILE A 420 8.45 -5.07 -30.43
N ALA A 421 9.05 -5.63 -29.38
CA ALA A 421 8.51 -5.58 -28.01
C ALA A 421 9.01 -4.34 -27.22
N SER A 422 10.12 -3.73 -27.64
CA SER A 422 10.81 -2.66 -26.93
C SER A 422 10.03 -1.34 -26.86
N ASN A 423 9.39 -0.95 -27.96
CA ASN A 423 8.55 0.26 -27.96
C ASN A 423 7.32 0.10 -27.06
N THR A 424 6.93 -1.16 -26.76
CA THR A 424 5.76 -1.44 -25.93
C THR A 424 6.09 -1.57 -24.44
N ALA A 425 7.27 -2.05 -24.05
CA ALA A 425 7.61 -2.23 -22.62
C ALA A 425 8.35 -1.01 -22.05
N LEU A 426 9.25 -0.40 -22.80
CA LEU A 426 10.02 0.76 -22.34
C LEU A 426 9.18 2.05 -22.40
N SER A 427 8.39 2.23 -23.47
CA SER A 427 7.39 3.32 -23.53
C SER A 427 6.24 3.13 -22.53
N ARG A 428 6.01 1.90 -22.07
CA ARG A 428 5.07 1.65 -20.95
C ARG A 428 5.56 2.21 -19.62
N LEU A 429 6.86 2.39 -19.45
CA LEU A 429 7.47 2.79 -18.18
C LEU A 429 8.00 4.23 -18.17
N THR A 430 8.47 4.75 -19.31
CA THR A 430 9.15 6.06 -19.37
C THR A 430 8.33 7.18 -20.00
N GLY A 431 7.46 6.88 -20.94
CA GLY A 431 6.75 7.94 -21.67
C GLY A 431 7.68 8.94 -22.40
N ASP A 432 8.92 8.58 -22.64
CA ASP A 432 9.87 9.46 -23.31
C ASP A 432 10.25 8.90 -24.68
N ASP A 433 9.65 9.46 -25.74
CA ASP A 433 10.36 9.79 -26.96
C ASP A 433 10.67 11.29 -26.87
N VAL A 434 11.88 11.60 -26.41
CA VAL A 434 12.36 12.99 -26.42
C VAL A 434 12.99 13.22 -27.79
N ASP A 435 12.24 13.82 -28.72
CA ASP A 435 12.82 14.66 -29.74
C ASP A 435 13.18 16.01 -29.09
N GLU A 436 14.47 16.29 -29.03
CA GLU A 436 15.07 17.57 -28.74
C GLU A 436 14.51 18.65 -29.67
N LYS A 437 13.55 19.44 -29.18
CA LYS A 437 13.36 20.86 -29.55
C LYS A 437 12.16 21.44 -28.83
N CYS A 438 12.37 22.04 -27.72
CA CYS A 438 11.89 23.40 -27.39
C CYS A 438 12.35 23.79 -25.98
N SER A 439 13.33 24.63 -26.00
CA SER A 439 13.75 25.42 -24.84
C SER A 439 12.75 26.53 -24.56
N SER A 440 12.66 26.83 -23.25
CA SER A 440 12.13 28.07 -22.65
C SER A 440 10.63 28.36 -22.74
N GLU A 441 9.94 28.34 -21.60
CA GLU A 441 9.54 29.57 -20.93
C GLU A 441 8.79 29.28 -19.61
N THR A 442 9.19 30.05 -18.64
CA THR A 442 8.62 30.21 -17.31
C THR A 442 7.20 30.77 -17.34
N GLY A 443 6.33 30.29 -16.41
CA GLY A 443 5.26 31.11 -15.88
C GLY A 443 3.85 30.55 -15.92
N ALA A 444 3.21 30.56 -14.76
CA ALA A 444 1.79 30.65 -14.50
C ALA A 444 0.96 29.37 -14.36
N SER A 445 0.47 29.18 -13.16
CA SER A 445 -0.49 28.15 -12.71
C SER A 445 -1.90 28.20 -13.36
N GLY A 446 -2.13 29.05 -14.34
CA GLY A 446 -3.39 29.13 -15.10
C GLY A 446 -3.40 28.32 -16.40
N GLY A 447 -2.23 27.99 -16.96
CA GLY A 447 -2.14 27.32 -18.25
C GLY A 447 -2.35 25.80 -18.20
N GLN A 448 -2.09 25.17 -17.10
CA GLN A 448 -2.06 23.70 -16.98
C GLN A 448 -3.48 23.09 -16.91
N ALA A 449 -4.41 23.73 -16.22
CA ALA A 449 -5.82 23.29 -16.19
C ALA A 449 -6.50 23.39 -17.57
N SER A 450 -6.11 24.39 -18.38
CA SER A 450 -6.59 24.53 -19.76
C SER A 450 -6.00 23.47 -20.70
N GLN A 451 -4.76 23.05 -20.49
CA GLN A 451 -4.14 21.99 -21.27
C GLN A 451 -4.70 20.59 -20.92
N ASP A 452 -4.94 20.31 -19.63
CA ASP A 452 -5.54 19.04 -19.19
C ASP A 452 -6.97 18.89 -19.73
N HIS A 453 -7.74 20.00 -19.83
CA HIS A 453 -9.08 20.02 -20.43
C HIS A 453 -9.03 19.76 -21.96
N LEU A 454 -8.18 20.46 -22.69
CA LEU A 454 -7.99 20.28 -24.12
C LEU A 454 -7.55 18.84 -24.45
N LEU A 455 -6.65 18.28 -23.67
CA LEU A 455 -6.22 16.90 -23.84
C LEU A 455 -7.38 15.92 -23.61
N ALA A 456 -8.23 16.16 -22.62
CA ALA A 456 -9.40 15.31 -22.36
C ALA A 456 -10.39 15.34 -23.55
N GLU A 457 -10.68 16.51 -24.12
CA GLU A 457 -11.55 16.66 -25.30
C GLU A 457 -10.97 15.92 -26.52
N GLN A 458 -9.69 16.11 -26.78
CA GLN A 458 -9.00 15.44 -27.91
C GLN A 458 -9.01 13.92 -27.71
N VAL A 459 -8.77 13.42 -26.51
CA VAL A 459 -8.82 11.98 -26.20
C VAL A 459 -10.21 11.41 -26.47
N VAL A 460 -11.29 12.10 -26.08
CA VAL A 460 -12.66 11.65 -26.38
C VAL A 460 -12.91 11.57 -27.89
N MET A 461 -12.50 12.58 -28.65
CA MET A 461 -12.62 12.57 -30.12
C MET A 461 -11.83 11.43 -30.77
N LEU A 462 -10.58 11.22 -30.34
CA LEU A 462 -9.70 10.19 -30.90
C LEU A 462 -10.13 8.76 -30.54
N LEU A 463 -10.92 8.60 -29.46
CA LEU A 463 -11.54 7.33 -29.09
C LEU A 463 -12.80 7.01 -29.93
N GLY A 464 -13.20 7.88 -30.85
CA GLY A 464 -14.41 7.72 -31.66
C GLY A 464 -15.63 8.45 -31.11
N GLY A 465 -15.42 9.40 -30.18
CA GLY A 465 -16.50 10.21 -29.55
C GLY A 465 -17.17 9.52 -28.38
N VAL A 466 -18.05 10.27 -27.69
CA VAL A 466 -18.77 9.81 -26.50
C VAL A 466 -19.55 8.52 -26.73
N SER A 467 -20.15 8.36 -27.92
CA SER A 467 -20.94 7.17 -28.27
C SER A 467 -20.13 5.87 -28.34
N ASN A 468 -18.82 5.95 -28.53
CA ASN A 468 -17.94 4.79 -28.55
C ASN A 468 -17.37 4.43 -27.17
N ILE A 469 -17.63 5.23 -26.14
CA ILE A 469 -17.05 5.05 -24.80
C ILE A 469 -18.09 4.41 -23.88
N VAL A 470 -17.76 3.25 -23.33
CA VAL A 470 -18.60 2.52 -22.36
C VAL A 470 -18.30 3.00 -20.94
N GLY A 471 -17.05 3.27 -20.63
CA GLY A 471 -16.62 3.75 -19.33
C GLY A 471 -15.12 3.99 -19.30
N ALA A 472 -14.67 4.76 -18.33
CA ALA A 472 -13.26 5.07 -18.17
C ALA A 472 -12.80 4.93 -16.72
N THR A 473 -11.60 4.37 -16.54
CA THR A 473 -10.89 4.31 -15.25
C THR A 473 -9.45 4.80 -15.47
N ASN A 474 -8.75 5.15 -14.42
CA ASN A 474 -7.33 5.49 -14.54
C ASN A 474 -6.47 4.71 -13.53
N CYS A 475 -5.21 4.55 -13.86
CA CYS A 475 -4.16 4.22 -12.89
C CYS A 475 -3.23 5.44 -12.72
N ALA A 476 -2.10 5.28 -12.09
CA ALA A 476 -1.18 6.38 -11.79
C ALA A 476 -0.74 7.20 -13.03
N THR A 477 -0.67 6.57 -14.21
CA THR A 477 -0.14 7.20 -15.43
C THR A 477 -0.99 7.02 -16.69
N ARG A 478 -2.09 6.24 -16.63
CA ARG A 478 -2.90 5.88 -17.80
C ARG A 478 -4.38 6.08 -17.56
N LEU A 479 -5.05 6.61 -18.57
CA LEU A 479 -6.49 6.57 -18.72
C LEU A 479 -6.88 5.27 -19.44
N ARG A 480 -7.70 4.44 -18.83
CA ARG A 480 -8.19 3.18 -19.39
C ARG A 480 -9.65 3.36 -19.77
N VAL A 481 -9.94 3.27 -21.05
CA VAL A 481 -11.28 3.47 -21.59
C VAL A 481 -11.75 2.17 -22.24
N GLU A 482 -12.94 1.73 -21.86
CA GLU A 482 -13.63 0.64 -22.54
C GLU A 482 -14.42 1.22 -23.70
N VAL A 483 -14.20 0.70 -24.91
CA VAL A 483 -14.83 1.18 -26.13
C VAL A 483 -15.78 0.12 -26.73
N VAL A 484 -16.83 0.58 -27.40
CA VAL A 484 -17.79 -0.30 -28.09
C VAL A 484 -17.12 -0.95 -29.30
N ASP A 485 -16.50 -0.12 -30.14
CA ASP A 485 -15.81 -0.53 -31.37
C ASP A 485 -14.36 -0.03 -31.34
N PRO A 486 -13.36 -0.94 -31.18
CA PRO A 486 -11.95 -0.56 -31.19
C PRO A 486 -11.43 -0.16 -32.59
N THR A 487 -12.14 -0.44 -33.65
CA THR A 487 -11.68 -0.15 -35.03
C THR A 487 -11.79 1.31 -35.41
N ILE A 488 -12.63 2.08 -34.73
CA ILE A 488 -12.77 3.52 -34.94
C ILE A 488 -11.90 4.36 -34.01
N VAL A 489 -11.13 3.73 -33.12
CA VAL A 489 -10.12 4.40 -32.30
C VAL A 489 -8.95 4.81 -33.18
N ALA A 490 -8.57 6.09 -33.11
CA ALA A 490 -7.45 6.61 -33.88
C ALA A 490 -6.13 5.89 -33.55
N ASP A 491 -5.15 6.03 -34.40
CA ASP A 491 -3.83 5.43 -34.21
C ASP A 491 -3.02 6.08 -33.08
N ASN A 492 -1.95 5.44 -32.67
CA ASN A 492 -1.07 5.95 -31.62
C ASN A 492 -0.47 7.32 -31.95
N ALA A 493 -0.19 7.60 -33.22
CA ALA A 493 0.42 8.86 -33.64
C ALA A 493 -0.53 10.05 -33.41
N ALA A 494 -1.83 9.87 -33.63
CA ALA A 494 -2.84 10.89 -33.36
C ALA A 494 -2.93 11.23 -31.87
N PHE A 495 -2.88 10.25 -30.97
CA PHE A 495 -2.88 10.48 -29.53
C PHE A 495 -1.61 11.19 -29.04
N VAL A 496 -0.46 10.85 -29.62
CA VAL A 496 0.80 11.55 -29.32
C VAL A 496 0.76 13.00 -29.80
N ALA A 497 0.23 13.26 -31.00
CA ALA A 497 0.04 14.61 -31.51
C ALA A 497 -0.91 15.45 -30.66
N ALA A 498 -1.89 14.82 -30.01
CA ALA A 498 -2.82 15.46 -29.07
C ALA A 498 -2.19 15.74 -27.69
N GLY A 499 -0.95 15.31 -27.43
CA GLY A 499 -0.26 15.52 -26.17
C GLY A 499 -0.33 14.35 -25.18
N ALA A 500 -0.92 13.22 -25.56
CA ALA A 500 -0.77 11.98 -24.81
C ALA A 500 0.60 11.37 -25.10
N LYS A 501 1.11 10.53 -24.20
CA LYS A 501 2.40 9.85 -24.36
C LYS A 501 2.30 8.53 -25.15
N GLY A 502 1.10 8.11 -25.49
CA GLY A 502 0.85 6.91 -26.29
C GLY A 502 -0.51 6.28 -26.06
N LEU A 503 -0.85 5.30 -26.92
CA LEU A 503 -2.07 4.52 -26.88
C LEU A 503 -1.74 3.03 -26.98
N ILE A 504 -2.44 2.22 -26.17
CA ILE A 504 -2.43 0.75 -26.29
C ILE A 504 -3.88 0.28 -26.37
N VAL A 505 -4.23 -0.41 -27.44
CA VAL A 505 -5.57 -1.03 -27.60
C VAL A 505 -5.43 -2.54 -27.42
N THR A 506 -6.21 -3.11 -26.52
CA THR A 506 -6.24 -4.56 -26.27
C THR A 506 -7.70 -5.01 -26.19
N GLY A 507 -8.16 -5.70 -27.23
CA GLY A 507 -9.59 -6.02 -27.39
C GLY A 507 -10.42 -4.73 -27.39
N LYS A 508 -11.38 -4.61 -26.48
CA LYS A 508 -12.24 -3.42 -26.33
C LYS A 508 -11.70 -2.38 -25.33
N THR A 509 -10.47 -2.50 -24.88
CA THR A 509 -9.88 -1.56 -23.91
C THR A 509 -8.79 -0.73 -24.58
N ALA A 510 -8.98 0.58 -24.63
CA ALA A 510 -7.99 1.57 -25.01
C ALA A 510 -7.31 2.14 -23.75
N GLN A 511 -5.99 2.10 -23.69
CA GLN A 511 -5.19 2.66 -22.59
C GLN A 511 -4.41 3.85 -23.13
N VAL A 512 -4.83 5.05 -22.79
CA VAL A 512 -4.15 6.29 -23.15
C VAL A 512 -3.12 6.62 -22.09
N ILE A 513 -1.86 6.68 -22.47
CA ILE A 513 -0.75 6.98 -21.56
C ILE A 513 -0.63 8.50 -21.47
N ILE A 514 -0.85 9.06 -20.29
CA ILE A 514 -0.85 10.51 -20.06
C ILE A 514 0.29 10.92 -19.11
N GLY A 515 0.63 10.08 -18.15
CA GLY A 515 1.60 10.36 -17.10
C GLY A 515 0.93 10.81 -15.80
N ILE A 516 1.67 11.51 -14.95
CA ILE A 516 1.23 11.91 -13.60
C ILE A 516 0.01 12.86 -13.58
N SER A 517 -0.32 13.50 -14.71
CA SER A 517 -1.49 14.37 -14.86
C SER A 517 -2.80 13.59 -15.11
N VAL A 518 -2.74 12.28 -15.27
CA VAL A 518 -3.91 11.44 -15.59
C VAL A 518 -5.11 11.63 -14.65
N PRO A 519 -4.98 11.85 -13.34
CA PRO A 519 -6.15 12.08 -12.48
C PRO A 519 -6.90 13.37 -12.85
N ARG A 520 -6.18 14.44 -13.19
CA ARG A 520 -6.79 15.72 -13.60
C ARG A 520 -7.44 15.62 -14.98
N VAL A 521 -6.75 14.99 -15.94
CA VAL A 521 -7.32 14.73 -17.27
C VAL A 521 -8.57 13.86 -17.17
N LYS A 522 -8.58 12.85 -16.29
CA LYS A 522 -9.74 11.99 -16.04
C LYS A 522 -10.93 12.78 -15.48
N GLU A 523 -10.70 13.73 -14.60
CA GLU A 523 -11.76 14.59 -14.07
C GLU A 523 -12.42 15.42 -15.17
N HIS A 524 -11.63 15.98 -16.09
CA HIS A 524 -12.16 16.68 -17.26
C HIS A 524 -12.86 15.73 -18.25
N PHE A 525 -12.29 14.55 -18.48
CA PHE A 525 -12.87 13.50 -19.31
C PHE A 525 -14.26 13.09 -18.80
N ASP A 526 -14.44 12.90 -17.49
CA ASP A 526 -15.71 12.53 -16.88
C ASP A 526 -16.76 13.65 -16.95
N ARG A 527 -16.34 14.91 -17.08
CA ARG A 527 -17.26 16.04 -17.29
C ARG A 527 -17.77 16.12 -18.74
N ILE A 528 -17.04 15.57 -19.70
CA ILE A 528 -17.39 15.54 -21.12
C ILE A 528 -18.33 14.35 -21.40
N MET A 529 -18.18 13.25 -20.65
CA MET A 529 -19.03 12.05 -20.71
C MET A 529 -20.39 12.26 -20.08
#